data_fb0895fb4adc1b01d31c56b58aebd427
#
_entry.id   fb0895fb4adc1b01d31c56b58aebd427
#
_cell.length_a   1.000
_cell.length_b   1.000
_cell.length_c   1.000
_cell.angle_alpha   90.00
_cell.angle_beta   90.00
_cell.angle_gamma   90.00
#
_symmetry.space_group_name_H-M   'P 1'
#
loop_
_entity.id
_entity.type
_entity.pdbx_description
1 polymer ?
#
loop_
_entity_poly.entity_id
_entity_poly.type
_entity_poly.pdbx_seq_one_letter_code
_entity_poly.pdbx_strand_id
1 'polypeptide(L)'
;MEEQMFKELRASVAPRKLLALLTATTIALGPSVSPAFAASTPGATATPIQHLVVIYQENVSFDHYFGTYPNATNPRGEPRFVAKPGTPSVNGFTNALLNNNPNLNPANGDGATNPFRLDRSQAVTSDQDHDYTAEQQAFDAGLLDLFPKYVGTPGPPPDGGGILDTTGLNLGYYDGNTVTALWNYAQKFAMSDNSFSTTFGPSTPGVINLVSGQTNGVTATLNGTGDEVDGGNGSLTVIGDPDPVGDVCSNSTRNQVTMGGKNIGDLLSAAGITWGSFMGGFNLSVVNSNGTSGCARSSAGLAGTTGDYIPHHSFFNYWSSTSNPNHTRPRSFAEVGNDGPANHQYDLLDFYAAVNHGNFPAVSFIKAPAYQDGHAGYSDPLDEQRFVVTLLNFLQQQDSWSSTAVVILYDDSDGWYDHQMAPIVNQSTGPADALTGANACGTGSIALPGVDPGNAHALGRCGYGPRQPLIVVSPWALENSVDHTVTDQTSIIRFIEDNWLRGERIGQGSFDGIANSISQMFNFSKIRTNGFLILNPNTGETIP
;
A
#
# COMPACT_ATOMS: atom_id res chain seq x y z
N MET A 1 -12.19 -21.86 -8.69
CA MET A 1 -10.97 -21.45 -9.43
C MET A 1 -9.72 -21.61 -8.55
N GLU A 2 -9.75 -21.15 -7.30
CA GLU A 2 -8.66 -21.37 -6.34
C GLU A 2 -8.30 -22.85 -6.15
N GLU A 3 -9.28 -23.72 -5.97
CA GLU A 3 -9.03 -25.16 -5.76
C GLU A 3 -8.40 -25.86 -6.97
N GLN A 4 -8.66 -25.38 -8.17
CA GLN A 4 -8.10 -25.89 -9.41
C GLN A 4 -6.67 -25.39 -9.63
N MET A 5 -6.39 -24.13 -9.26
CA MET A 5 -5.06 -23.52 -9.27
C MET A 5 -4.12 -24.22 -8.27
N PHE A 6 -4.60 -24.58 -7.08
CA PHE A 6 -3.82 -25.35 -6.09
C PHE A 6 -3.52 -26.79 -6.50
N LYS A 7 -4.37 -27.42 -7.31
CA LYS A 7 -4.09 -28.77 -7.84
C LYS A 7 -2.98 -28.78 -8.89
N GLU A 8 -2.91 -27.76 -9.73
CA GLU A 8 -1.84 -27.62 -10.74
C GLU A 8 -0.49 -27.23 -10.12
N LEU A 9 -0.50 -26.39 -9.05
CA LEU A 9 0.71 -26.00 -8.30
C LEU A 9 1.40 -27.18 -7.60
N ARG A 10 0.68 -28.23 -7.23
CA ARG A 10 1.26 -29.42 -6.56
C ARG A 10 1.94 -30.41 -7.52
N ALA A 11 1.74 -30.30 -8.82
CA ALA A 11 2.19 -31.29 -9.78
C ALA A 11 3.60 -31.03 -10.37
N SER A 12 4.27 -29.89 -10.07
CA SER A 12 5.49 -29.48 -10.77
C SER A 12 6.81 -29.56 -9.96
N VAL A 13 6.83 -30.11 -8.74
CA VAL A 13 8.05 -30.13 -7.91
C VAL A 13 8.67 -31.54 -7.90
N ALA A 14 9.64 -31.77 -8.78
CA ALA A 14 10.59 -32.89 -8.68
C ALA A 14 11.99 -32.34 -8.31
N PRO A 15 12.72 -32.97 -7.37
CA PRO A 15 14.00 -32.45 -6.92
C PRO A 15 15.12 -32.67 -7.93
N ARG A 16 15.77 -31.60 -8.41
CA ARG A 16 17.00 -31.65 -9.20
C ARG A 16 18.21 -31.64 -8.29
N LYS A 17 19.09 -32.64 -8.46
CA LYS A 17 20.36 -32.79 -7.74
C LYS A 17 21.40 -31.80 -8.28
N LEU A 18 22.06 -31.07 -7.37
CA LEU A 18 23.21 -30.21 -7.66
C LEU A 18 24.46 -31.08 -7.93
N LEU A 19 25.13 -30.80 -9.03
CA LEU A 19 26.47 -31.34 -9.31
C LEU A 19 27.48 -30.17 -9.22
N ALA A 20 28.37 -30.21 -8.25
CA ALA A 20 29.42 -29.19 -8.05
C ALA A 20 30.65 -29.55 -8.88
N LEU A 21 31.13 -28.61 -9.71
CA LEU A 21 32.42 -28.71 -10.42
C LEU A 21 33.39 -27.72 -9.77
N LEU A 22 34.47 -28.22 -9.16
CA LEU A 22 35.62 -27.43 -8.70
C LEU A 22 36.58 -27.21 -9.87
N THR A 23 36.93 -25.97 -10.15
CA THR A 23 38.12 -25.63 -10.96
C THR A 23 39.02 -24.65 -10.17
N ALA A 24 40.25 -25.06 -9.96
CA ALA A 24 41.30 -24.27 -9.34
C ALA A 24 41.95 -23.33 -10.39
N THR A 25 42.18 -22.05 -10.02
CA THR A 25 42.93 -21.13 -10.85
C THR A 25 43.99 -20.41 -10.02
N THR A 26 45.19 -20.39 -10.56
CA THR A 26 46.46 -19.85 -10.06
C THR A 26 46.46 -18.32 -10.07
N ILE A 27 47.01 -17.72 -9.01
CA ILE A 27 47.21 -16.27 -8.85
C ILE A 27 48.50 -15.84 -9.52
N ALA A 28 48.41 -14.83 -10.42
CA ALA A 28 49.56 -14.07 -10.92
C ALA A 28 49.41 -12.59 -10.48
N LEU A 29 50.40 -12.08 -9.77
CA LEU A 29 50.51 -10.69 -9.34
C LEU A 29 50.95 -9.80 -10.52
N GLY A 30 50.19 -8.79 -10.88
CA GLY A 30 50.52 -7.73 -11.82
C GLY A 30 50.15 -6.35 -11.26
N PRO A 31 50.70 -5.24 -11.77
CA PRO A 31 50.81 -3.95 -11.07
C PRO A 31 49.49 -3.19 -10.96
N SER A 32 49.42 -2.39 -9.89
CA SER A 32 48.32 -1.51 -9.50
C SER A 32 47.89 -0.56 -10.63
N VAL A 33 46.63 -0.72 -11.08
CA VAL A 33 45.92 0.23 -11.92
C VAL A 33 44.86 0.89 -11.04
N SER A 34 44.80 2.22 -11.05
CA SER A 34 43.76 3.04 -10.41
C SER A 34 42.37 2.55 -10.80
N PRO A 35 41.34 2.62 -9.90
CA PRO A 35 40.02 2.15 -10.24
C PRO A 35 39.43 3.02 -11.34
N ALA A 36 39.42 2.52 -12.56
CA ALA A 36 38.46 2.96 -13.56
C ALA A 36 37.07 2.60 -13.01
N PHE A 37 36.19 3.57 -12.90
CA PHE A 37 34.76 3.31 -12.64
C PHE A 37 34.29 2.31 -13.71
N ALA A 38 34.08 1.08 -13.31
CA ALA A 38 33.49 0.08 -14.18
C ALA A 38 32.13 0.60 -14.65
N ALA A 39 31.95 0.68 -15.97
CA ALA A 39 30.63 0.94 -16.53
C ALA A 39 29.68 -0.17 -15.98
N SER A 40 28.70 0.22 -15.17
CA SER A 40 27.74 -0.73 -14.60
C SER A 40 26.94 -1.37 -15.74
N THR A 41 26.85 -2.69 -15.69
CA THR A 41 26.00 -3.47 -16.62
C THR A 41 24.58 -2.92 -16.53
N PRO A 42 23.87 -2.68 -17.66
CA PRO A 42 22.45 -2.34 -17.62
C PRO A 42 21.68 -3.40 -16.82
N GLY A 43 20.87 -2.98 -15.84
CA GLY A 43 20.11 -3.88 -14.95
C GLY A 43 20.80 -4.26 -13.64
N ALA A 44 22.00 -3.75 -13.32
CA ALA A 44 22.63 -3.97 -12.01
C ALA A 44 21.92 -3.15 -10.92
N THR A 45 21.44 -3.82 -9.87
CA THR A 45 20.80 -3.20 -8.70
C THR A 45 21.85 -2.71 -7.69
N ALA A 46 21.52 -1.65 -6.94
CA ALA A 46 22.39 -1.12 -5.87
C ALA A 46 22.42 -2.02 -4.64
N THR A 47 21.38 -2.83 -4.44
CA THR A 47 21.24 -3.80 -3.33
C THR A 47 21.09 -5.23 -3.89
N PRO A 48 21.12 -6.27 -3.07
CA PRO A 48 20.81 -7.63 -3.51
C PRO A 48 19.38 -7.87 -4.00
N ILE A 49 18.48 -6.89 -3.86
CA ILE A 49 17.10 -7.00 -4.30
C ILE A 49 17.01 -6.83 -5.81
N GLN A 50 16.58 -7.88 -6.49
CA GLN A 50 16.34 -7.91 -7.93
C GLN A 50 14.85 -7.87 -8.27
N HIS A 51 13.98 -8.20 -7.30
CA HIS A 51 12.53 -8.18 -7.44
C HIS A 51 11.91 -7.48 -6.23
N LEU A 52 11.22 -6.37 -6.48
CA LEU A 52 10.38 -5.69 -5.50
C LEU A 52 8.92 -5.95 -5.84
N VAL A 53 8.16 -6.47 -4.88
CA VAL A 53 6.71 -6.62 -4.96
C VAL A 53 6.08 -5.67 -3.96
N VAL A 54 5.26 -4.74 -4.44
CA VAL A 54 4.53 -3.77 -3.64
C VAL A 54 3.09 -4.24 -3.56
N ILE A 55 2.66 -4.76 -2.40
CA ILE A 55 1.27 -5.10 -2.11
C ILE A 55 0.63 -3.87 -1.51
N TYR A 56 -0.32 -3.28 -2.22
CA TYR A 56 -0.98 -2.05 -1.83
C TYR A 56 -2.44 -2.32 -1.54
N GLN A 57 -2.77 -2.31 -0.25
CA GLN A 57 -4.06 -2.68 0.28
C GLN A 57 -4.88 -1.44 0.62
N GLU A 58 -6.09 -1.66 1.12
CA GLU A 58 -7.07 -0.62 1.42
C GLU A 58 -7.25 -0.42 2.91
N ASN A 59 -7.35 0.70 3.25
CA ASN A 59 -7.91 1.68 4.14
C ASN A 59 -7.76 1.31 5.61
N VAL A 60 -6.54 1.43 6.15
CA VAL A 60 -6.33 1.24 7.57
C VAL A 60 -5.35 2.25 8.17
N SER A 61 -5.68 2.79 9.35
CA SER A 61 -4.68 3.48 10.17
C SER A 61 -3.75 2.49 10.86
N PHE A 62 -2.59 2.97 11.29
CA PHE A 62 -1.65 2.12 12.03
C PHE A 62 -2.25 1.59 13.34
N ASP A 63 -2.91 2.43 14.12
CA ASP A 63 -3.49 2.01 15.40
C ASP A 63 -4.65 1.02 15.24
N HIS A 64 -5.39 1.08 14.13
CA HIS A 64 -6.48 0.15 13.84
C HIS A 64 -5.98 -1.31 13.77
N TYR A 65 -4.77 -1.55 13.22
CA TYR A 65 -4.20 -2.89 13.08
C TYR A 65 -3.05 -3.19 14.04
N PHE A 66 -2.33 -2.19 14.53
CA PHE A 66 -1.11 -2.39 15.32
C PHE A 66 -1.09 -1.62 16.65
N GLY A 67 -2.14 -0.88 16.98
CA GLY A 67 -2.18 -0.03 18.18
C GLY A 67 -1.86 -0.74 19.49
N THR A 68 -2.10 -2.05 19.57
CA THR A 68 -1.77 -2.87 20.76
C THR A 68 -0.60 -3.84 20.55
N TYR A 69 0.08 -3.81 19.38
CA TYR A 69 1.22 -4.69 19.13
C TYR A 69 2.34 -4.50 20.17
N PRO A 70 2.93 -5.56 20.71
CA PRO A 70 2.75 -6.98 20.35
C PRO A 70 1.83 -7.76 21.33
N ASN A 71 0.86 -7.11 21.97
CA ASN A 71 0.03 -7.67 23.03
C ASN A 71 -1.35 -8.07 22.54
N ALA A 72 -1.49 -9.30 22.06
CA ALA A 72 -2.79 -9.87 21.68
C ALA A 72 -3.54 -10.41 22.90
N THR A 73 -4.87 -10.28 22.87
CA THR A 73 -5.77 -10.72 23.98
C THR A 73 -5.84 -12.25 24.10
N ASN A 74 -5.72 -12.98 22.98
CA ASN A 74 -5.75 -14.44 22.88
C ASN A 74 -7.01 -15.09 23.48
N PRO A 75 -8.22 -14.65 23.16
CA PRO A 75 -9.42 -15.28 23.65
C PRO A 75 -9.58 -16.70 23.08
N ARG A 76 -10.36 -17.51 23.77
CA ARG A 76 -10.61 -18.88 23.33
C ARG A 76 -11.42 -18.91 22.03
N GLY A 77 -10.89 -19.60 21.03
CA GLY A 77 -11.57 -19.80 19.75
C GLY A 77 -11.09 -18.89 18.61
N GLU A 78 -10.26 -17.91 18.93
CA GLU A 78 -9.55 -17.11 17.92
C GLU A 78 -8.13 -17.63 17.65
N PRO A 79 -7.53 -17.40 16.46
CA PRO A 79 -6.13 -17.68 16.19
C PRO A 79 -5.24 -17.00 17.22
N ARG A 80 -4.16 -17.66 17.60
CA ARG A 80 -3.28 -17.13 18.65
C ARG A 80 -2.09 -16.38 18.07
N PHE A 81 -1.80 -15.23 18.65
CA PHE A 81 -0.51 -14.57 18.49
C PHE A 81 0.22 -14.55 19.85
N VAL A 82 1.47 -14.96 19.84
CA VAL A 82 2.34 -14.92 21.03
C VAL A 82 3.64 -14.22 20.66
N ALA A 83 3.85 -13.06 21.27
CA ALA A 83 5.08 -12.31 21.07
C ALA A 83 6.31 -13.12 21.51
N LYS A 84 7.36 -13.12 20.69
CA LYS A 84 8.66 -13.69 21.06
C LYS A 84 9.30 -12.84 22.15
N PRO A 85 10.12 -13.45 23.03
CA PRO A 85 10.93 -12.66 23.97
C PRO A 85 11.78 -11.62 23.20
N GLY A 86 11.71 -10.36 23.65
CA GLY A 86 12.45 -9.26 23.03
C GLY A 86 11.78 -8.66 21.78
N THR A 87 10.54 -9.01 21.47
CA THR A 87 9.77 -8.27 20.44
C THR A 87 9.64 -6.80 20.85
N PRO A 88 10.08 -5.85 19.98
CA PRO A 88 9.97 -4.43 20.27
C PRO A 88 8.50 -4.00 20.40
N SER A 89 8.24 -3.02 21.24
CA SER A 89 6.97 -2.29 21.23
C SER A 89 6.96 -1.29 20.06
N VAL A 90 5.76 -0.94 19.63
CA VAL A 90 5.51 0.15 18.69
C VAL A 90 5.11 1.42 19.43
N ASN A 91 5.11 2.55 18.75
CA ASN A 91 4.37 3.73 19.18
C ASN A 91 2.87 3.47 18.95
N GLY A 92 2.23 2.84 19.91
CA GLY A 92 0.83 2.41 19.88
C GLY A 92 0.05 2.89 21.10
N PHE A 93 -1.08 2.25 21.37
CA PHE A 93 -1.94 2.63 22.47
C PHE A 93 -1.29 2.44 23.84
N THR A 94 -1.21 3.53 24.57
CA THR A 94 -0.91 3.53 26.00
C THR A 94 -2.17 3.21 26.82
N ASN A 95 -2.01 2.83 28.08
CA ASN A 95 -3.16 2.66 28.98
C ASN A 95 -3.98 3.94 29.16
N ALA A 96 -3.36 5.12 29.04
CA ALA A 96 -4.07 6.39 29.05
C ALA A 96 -4.94 6.56 27.79
N LEU A 97 -4.41 6.25 26.61
CA LEU A 97 -5.17 6.34 25.36
C LEU A 97 -6.34 5.34 25.31
N LEU A 98 -6.18 4.16 25.89
CA LEU A 98 -7.25 3.14 25.95
C LEU A 98 -8.38 3.48 26.96
N ASN A 99 -8.13 4.34 27.95
CA ASN A 99 -9.10 4.58 29.03
C ASN A 99 -9.49 6.06 29.22
N ASN A 100 -8.75 7.00 28.64
CA ASN A 100 -9.00 8.43 28.69
C ASN A 100 -8.59 9.07 27.36
N ASN A 101 -9.18 8.58 26.27
CA ASN A 101 -8.85 9.02 24.92
C ASN A 101 -9.34 10.46 24.70
N PRO A 102 -8.60 11.29 23.92
CA PRO A 102 -9.09 12.60 23.51
C PRO A 102 -10.48 12.57 22.85
N ASN A 103 -10.82 11.51 22.12
CA ASN A 103 -12.14 11.34 21.50
C ASN A 103 -13.32 11.11 22.46
N LEU A 104 -13.09 11.12 23.77
CA LEU A 104 -14.14 11.35 24.77
C LEU A 104 -14.64 12.81 24.75
N ASN A 105 -14.12 13.66 23.84
CA ASN A 105 -14.57 15.03 23.64
C ASN A 105 -16.09 15.08 23.43
N PRO A 106 -16.85 15.86 24.22
CA PRO A 106 -18.31 15.98 24.08
C PRO A 106 -18.77 16.46 22.70
N ALA A 107 -17.91 17.11 21.92
CA ALA A 107 -18.19 17.53 20.55
C ALA A 107 -18.45 16.36 19.60
N ASN A 108 -18.03 15.14 19.94
CA ASN A 108 -18.30 13.91 19.22
C ASN A 108 -19.73 13.35 19.46
N GLY A 109 -20.52 13.96 20.35
CA GLY A 109 -21.87 13.50 20.64
C GLY A 109 -21.92 12.03 21.09
N ASP A 110 -22.82 11.24 20.51
CA ASP A 110 -22.98 9.82 20.81
C ASP A 110 -21.78 8.95 20.36
N GLY A 111 -20.91 9.48 19.51
CA GLY A 111 -19.67 8.83 19.08
C GLY A 111 -18.52 8.95 20.07
N ALA A 112 -18.64 9.78 21.13
CA ALA A 112 -17.59 9.98 22.11
C ALA A 112 -17.27 8.66 22.86
N THR A 113 -16.08 8.09 22.61
CA THR A 113 -15.69 6.79 23.16
C THR A 113 -14.15 6.68 23.30
N ASN A 114 -13.73 5.69 24.08
CA ASN A 114 -12.34 5.21 24.07
C ASN A 114 -12.14 4.21 22.94
N PRO A 115 -10.91 3.96 22.49
CA PRO A 115 -10.60 2.84 21.63
C PRO A 115 -11.07 1.51 22.24
N PHE A 116 -11.61 0.63 21.42
CA PHE A 116 -12.11 -0.67 21.85
C PHE A 116 -11.72 -1.76 20.85
N ARG A 117 -11.51 -2.98 21.37
CA ARG A 117 -11.16 -4.12 20.54
C ARG A 117 -12.37 -4.61 19.75
N LEU A 118 -12.19 -4.74 18.45
CA LEU A 118 -13.05 -5.55 17.58
C LEU A 118 -12.51 -6.98 17.58
N ASP A 119 -13.39 -7.96 17.82
CA ASP A 119 -12.98 -9.36 17.72
C ASP A 119 -13.13 -9.89 16.29
N ARG A 120 -12.61 -11.10 16.06
CA ARG A 120 -12.60 -11.73 14.74
C ARG A 120 -14.00 -11.91 14.13
N SER A 121 -15.06 -12.04 14.93
CA SER A 121 -16.44 -12.13 14.44
C SER A 121 -17.01 -10.78 14.01
N GLN A 122 -16.32 -9.70 14.35
CA GLN A 122 -16.63 -8.31 14.02
C GLN A 122 -15.73 -7.76 12.91
N ALA A 123 -15.18 -8.64 12.07
CA ALA A 123 -14.28 -8.25 10.98
C ALA A 123 -14.94 -7.38 9.92
N VAL A 124 -16.24 -7.58 9.69
CA VAL A 124 -17.03 -6.79 8.73
C VAL A 124 -17.53 -5.52 9.42
N THR A 125 -17.13 -4.37 8.91
CA THR A 125 -17.48 -3.04 9.43
C THR A 125 -18.01 -2.15 8.31
N SER A 126 -18.64 -1.03 8.66
CA SER A 126 -18.97 0.00 7.68
C SER A 126 -17.72 0.77 7.26
N ASP A 127 -17.76 1.26 6.04
CA ASP A 127 -16.88 2.25 5.46
C ASP A 127 -16.96 3.55 6.29
N GLN A 128 -15.82 4.12 6.67
CA GLN A 128 -15.73 5.38 7.40
C GLN A 128 -15.44 6.52 6.42
N ASP A 129 -15.77 7.75 6.80
CA ASP A 129 -15.44 8.91 5.97
C ASP A 129 -13.93 9.17 6.04
N HIS A 130 -13.29 9.31 4.90
CA HIS A 130 -11.86 9.56 4.77
C HIS A 130 -11.56 10.64 3.72
N ASP A 131 -12.54 11.51 3.47
CA ASP A 131 -12.37 12.66 2.59
C ASP A 131 -11.28 13.61 3.10
N TYR A 132 -10.55 14.22 2.17
CA TYR A 132 -9.41 15.13 2.42
C TYR A 132 -9.68 16.20 3.49
N THR A 133 -10.85 16.83 3.43
CA THR A 133 -11.24 17.87 4.38
C THR A 133 -11.67 17.28 5.73
N ALA A 134 -12.42 16.20 5.71
CA ALA A 134 -12.96 15.55 6.90
C ALA A 134 -11.85 14.98 7.78
N GLU A 135 -10.84 14.32 7.19
CA GLU A 135 -9.66 13.83 7.93
C GLU A 135 -8.91 14.98 8.62
N GLN A 136 -8.68 16.10 7.93
CA GLN A 136 -8.02 17.26 8.53
C GLN A 136 -8.82 17.83 9.70
N GLN A 137 -10.15 17.85 9.60
CA GLN A 137 -11.02 18.30 10.68
C GLN A 137 -11.00 17.35 11.88
N ALA A 138 -10.91 16.03 11.63
CA ALA A 138 -10.80 15.01 12.68
C ALA A 138 -9.48 15.14 13.47
N PHE A 139 -8.39 15.53 12.79
CA PHE A 139 -7.08 15.76 13.39
C PHE A 139 -7.03 17.00 14.30
N ASP A 140 -7.93 17.95 14.10
CA ASP A 140 -8.11 19.17 14.93
C ASP A 140 -6.79 19.82 15.36
N ALA A 141 -5.98 20.22 14.39
CA ALA A 141 -4.66 20.84 14.60
C ALA A 141 -3.69 20.02 15.52
N GLY A 142 -3.86 18.72 15.57
CA GLY A 142 -3.03 17.79 16.34
C GLY A 142 -3.60 17.41 17.71
N LEU A 143 -4.80 17.84 18.05
CA LEU A 143 -5.51 17.36 19.26
C LEU A 143 -6.01 15.92 19.08
N LEU A 144 -6.30 15.51 17.85
CA LEU A 144 -6.72 14.16 17.48
C LEU A 144 -7.98 13.70 18.24
N ASP A 145 -8.94 14.59 18.44
CA ASP A 145 -10.04 14.42 19.37
C ASP A 145 -11.44 14.54 18.75
N LEU A 146 -11.52 14.65 17.39
CA LEU A 146 -12.79 14.85 16.68
C LEU A 146 -13.05 13.78 15.59
N PHE A 147 -12.45 12.61 15.70
CA PHE A 147 -12.62 11.52 14.73
C PHE A 147 -14.08 11.06 14.59
N PRO A 148 -14.82 10.72 15.67
CA PRO A 148 -16.23 10.33 15.53
C PRO A 148 -17.11 11.40 14.87
N LYS A 149 -16.76 12.67 15.06
CA LYS A 149 -17.57 13.78 14.55
C LYS A 149 -17.41 14.00 13.06
N TYR A 150 -16.21 13.86 12.53
CA TYR A 150 -15.91 14.26 11.16
C TYR A 150 -15.73 13.08 10.19
N VAL A 151 -15.25 11.95 10.70
CA VAL A 151 -14.96 10.78 9.86
C VAL A 151 -15.68 9.49 10.33
N GLY A 152 -16.45 9.53 11.40
CA GLY A 152 -17.13 8.35 11.94
C GLY A 152 -18.43 8.01 11.21
N THR A 153 -18.59 6.73 10.85
CA THR A 153 -19.81 6.14 10.31
C THR A 153 -20.25 4.95 11.19
N PRO A 154 -21.52 4.86 11.62
CA PRO A 154 -21.97 3.77 12.50
C PRO A 154 -22.17 2.46 11.74
N GLY A 155 -21.89 1.35 12.40
CA GLY A 155 -22.28 0.00 11.98
C GLY A 155 -21.36 -0.65 10.94
N PRO A 156 -21.69 -1.90 10.54
CA PRO A 156 -21.10 -2.58 9.40
C PRO A 156 -21.77 -2.12 8.08
N PRO A 157 -21.40 -2.70 6.92
CA PRO A 157 -22.11 -2.46 5.66
C PRO A 157 -23.63 -2.58 5.76
N PRO A 158 -24.40 -1.93 4.89
CA PRO A 158 -25.86 -1.82 5.00
C PRO A 158 -26.62 -3.13 5.24
N ASP A 159 -26.11 -4.25 4.74
CA ASP A 159 -26.74 -5.57 4.88
C ASP A 159 -26.37 -6.30 6.19
N GLY A 160 -25.44 -5.78 7.00
CA GLY A 160 -24.84 -6.48 8.13
C GLY A 160 -25.35 -6.07 9.53
N GLY A 161 -26.04 -4.96 9.70
CA GLY A 161 -26.42 -4.39 11.00
C GLY A 161 -25.23 -3.81 11.80
N GLY A 162 -25.45 -2.83 12.66
CA GLY A 162 -24.38 -2.09 13.33
C GLY A 162 -23.70 -2.84 14.49
N ILE A 163 -22.38 -2.74 14.61
CA ILE A 163 -21.59 -3.15 15.78
C ILE A 163 -21.75 -2.11 16.89
N LEU A 164 -21.50 -0.85 16.53
CA LEU A 164 -21.85 0.33 17.30
C LEU A 164 -22.86 1.14 16.49
N ASP A 165 -23.99 1.43 17.09
CA ASP A 165 -25.01 2.29 16.48
C ASP A 165 -24.67 3.79 16.69
N THR A 166 -23.38 4.11 16.59
CA THR A 166 -22.81 5.46 16.74
C THR A 166 -21.62 5.67 15.82
N THR A 167 -21.26 6.92 15.58
CA THR A 167 -20.08 7.30 14.81
C THR A 167 -18.75 6.94 15.49
N GLY A 168 -18.77 6.44 16.73
CA GLY A 168 -17.57 6.02 17.45
C GLY A 168 -16.96 4.69 16.98
N LEU A 169 -17.55 4.02 15.97
CA LEU A 169 -17.00 2.78 15.40
C LEU A 169 -15.56 2.94 14.95
N ASN A 170 -15.18 4.09 14.42
CA ASN A 170 -13.84 4.37 13.94
C ASN A 170 -12.76 4.44 15.04
N LEU A 171 -13.12 4.34 16.33
CA LEU A 171 -12.18 4.08 17.43
C LEU A 171 -11.95 2.57 17.66
N GLY A 172 -12.55 1.69 16.87
CA GLY A 172 -12.32 0.25 16.90
C GLY A 172 -10.93 -0.12 16.43
N TYR A 173 -10.32 -1.14 17.06
CA TYR A 173 -9.05 -1.69 16.62
C TYR A 173 -9.06 -3.23 16.64
N TYR A 174 -8.29 -3.84 15.76
CA TYR A 174 -8.00 -5.26 15.78
C TYR A 174 -6.66 -5.53 16.49
N ASP A 175 -6.53 -6.72 17.07
CA ASP A 175 -5.27 -7.22 17.59
C ASP A 175 -4.77 -8.44 16.79
N GLY A 176 -3.66 -9.02 17.21
CA GLY A 176 -3.05 -10.17 16.55
C GLY A 176 -3.91 -11.44 16.48
N ASN A 177 -5.10 -11.44 17.04
CA ASN A 177 -6.06 -12.54 16.91
C ASN A 177 -6.93 -12.40 15.65
N THR A 178 -7.10 -11.19 15.13
CA THR A 178 -7.80 -10.92 13.87
C THR A 178 -6.81 -10.70 12.72
N VAL A 179 -5.87 -9.77 12.86
CA VAL A 179 -4.81 -9.51 11.85
C VAL A 179 -3.56 -10.37 12.11
N THR A 180 -3.79 -11.64 12.37
CA THR A 180 -2.79 -12.61 12.86
C THR A 180 -1.59 -12.73 11.93
N ALA A 181 -1.83 -12.78 10.62
CA ALA A 181 -0.75 -12.93 9.64
C ALA A 181 0.15 -11.71 9.60
N LEU A 182 -0.41 -10.50 9.61
CA LEU A 182 0.37 -9.26 9.58
C LEU A 182 1.26 -9.13 10.83
N TRP A 183 0.74 -9.48 12.02
CA TRP A 183 1.53 -9.50 13.25
C TRP A 183 2.63 -10.57 13.22
N ASN A 184 2.36 -11.74 12.63
CA ASN A 184 3.38 -12.77 12.46
C ASN A 184 4.47 -12.34 11.46
N TYR A 185 4.11 -11.64 10.37
CA TYR A 185 5.10 -11.07 9.44
C TYR A 185 5.91 -9.96 10.11
N ALA A 186 5.28 -9.04 10.83
CA ALA A 186 5.97 -7.99 11.59
C ALA A 186 6.97 -8.58 12.59
N GLN A 187 6.58 -9.63 13.34
CA GLN A 187 7.46 -10.32 14.28
C GLN A 187 8.59 -11.11 13.59
N LYS A 188 8.36 -11.62 12.38
CA LYS A 188 9.39 -12.41 11.66
C LYS A 188 10.34 -11.53 10.87
N PHE A 189 9.88 -10.39 10.39
CA PHE A 189 10.58 -9.48 9.50
C PHE A 189 10.64 -8.07 10.11
N ALA A 190 10.58 -7.02 9.29
CA ALA A 190 10.63 -5.64 9.76
C ALA A 190 9.30 -4.92 9.48
N MET A 191 8.88 -4.08 10.41
CA MET A 191 7.75 -3.17 10.24
C MET A 191 8.17 -1.74 10.56
N SER A 192 7.44 -0.75 10.04
CA SER A 192 7.52 0.64 10.48
C SER A 192 6.32 0.99 11.35
N ASP A 193 6.53 1.76 12.40
CA ASP A 193 5.47 2.40 13.19
C ASP A 193 5.41 3.90 12.96
N ASN A 194 6.07 4.39 11.90
CA ASN A 194 6.17 5.80 11.59
C ASN A 194 6.09 6.06 10.06
N SER A 195 5.19 5.33 9.40
CA SER A 195 4.87 5.48 7.98
C SER A 195 3.52 6.17 7.80
N PHE A 196 3.40 7.08 6.85
CA PHE A 196 2.24 7.96 6.69
C PHE A 196 1.71 7.94 5.26
N SER A 197 0.43 8.29 5.07
CA SER A 197 -0.06 8.75 3.77
C SER A 197 0.75 9.97 3.34
N THR A 198 1.05 10.08 2.04
CA THR A 198 1.80 11.23 1.51
C THR A 198 1.00 12.53 1.66
N THR A 199 -0.32 12.45 1.45
CA THR A 199 -1.28 13.55 1.67
C THR A 199 -2.49 13.04 2.43
N PHE A 200 -3.31 13.92 2.96
CA PHE A 200 -4.66 13.58 3.38
C PHE A 200 -5.51 13.17 2.17
N GLY A 201 -6.62 12.49 2.41
CA GLY A 201 -7.63 12.15 1.42
C GLY A 201 -7.73 10.65 1.13
N PRO A 202 -8.72 10.27 0.30
CA PRO A 202 -9.11 8.90 0.05
C PRO A 202 -8.15 8.16 -0.90
N SER A 203 -8.59 7.00 -1.41
CA SER A 203 -7.75 6.02 -2.12
C SER A 203 -7.04 6.57 -3.36
N THR A 204 -7.68 7.42 -4.17
CA THR A 204 -7.03 7.92 -5.41
C THR A 204 -5.80 8.80 -5.14
N PRO A 205 -5.81 9.78 -4.22
CA PRO A 205 -4.57 10.44 -3.79
C PRO A 205 -3.49 9.45 -3.35
N GLY A 206 -3.84 8.41 -2.61
CA GLY A 206 -2.91 7.36 -2.17
C GLY A 206 -2.26 6.63 -3.35
N VAL A 207 -3.05 6.10 -4.30
CA VAL A 207 -2.52 5.36 -5.47
C VAL A 207 -1.69 6.26 -6.39
N ILE A 208 -2.09 7.53 -6.57
CA ILE A 208 -1.33 8.51 -7.36
C ILE A 208 0.01 8.81 -6.66
N ASN A 209 0.01 9.03 -5.34
CA ASN A 209 1.21 9.30 -4.58
C ASN A 209 2.18 8.11 -4.60
N LEU A 210 1.69 6.87 -4.51
CA LEU A 210 2.54 5.67 -4.57
C LEU A 210 3.38 5.60 -5.84
N VAL A 211 2.89 6.12 -6.96
CA VAL A 211 3.56 5.96 -8.26
C VAL A 211 4.13 7.26 -8.84
N SER A 212 3.72 8.42 -8.34
CA SER A 212 4.21 9.72 -8.84
C SER A 212 4.60 10.70 -7.73
N GLY A 213 4.09 10.53 -6.50
CA GLY A 213 4.27 11.50 -5.41
C GLY A 213 3.71 12.89 -5.75
N GLN A 214 2.76 12.99 -6.68
CA GLN A 214 2.27 14.24 -7.23
C GLN A 214 0.80 14.15 -7.62
N THR A 215 -0.09 14.69 -6.79
CA THR A 215 -1.54 14.75 -7.04
C THR A 215 -1.98 16.04 -7.76
N ASN A 216 -1.12 17.04 -7.90
CA ASN A 216 -1.36 18.24 -8.72
C ASN A 216 -0.94 17.98 -10.17
N GLY A 217 -1.60 18.60 -11.12
CA GLY A 217 -1.26 18.47 -12.53
C GLY A 217 -2.29 17.69 -13.35
N VAL A 218 -3.56 17.78 -12.97
CA VAL A 218 -4.68 17.28 -13.78
C VAL A 218 -4.70 18.00 -15.13
N THR A 219 -4.71 17.24 -16.22
CA THR A 219 -4.67 17.75 -17.60
C THR A 219 -6.02 17.64 -18.31
N ALA A 220 -6.89 16.77 -17.84
CA ALA A 220 -8.26 16.64 -18.34
C ALA A 220 -9.19 16.13 -17.25
N THR A 221 -10.44 16.59 -17.28
CA THR A 221 -11.54 16.14 -16.43
C THR A 221 -12.76 15.81 -17.26
N LEU A 222 -13.55 14.81 -16.84
CA LEU A 222 -14.87 14.50 -17.38
C LEU A 222 -15.88 14.40 -16.22
N ASN A 223 -17.13 14.75 -16.50
CA ASN A 223 -18.27 14.63 -15.59
C ASN A 223 -18.18 15.48 -14.29
N GLY A 224 -17.37 16.52 -14.30
CA GLY A 224 -17.27 17.47 -13.19
C GLY A 224 -15.85 17.64 -12.65
N THR A 225 -15.74 18.35 -11.54
CA THR A 225 -14.50 18.63 -10.82
C THR A 225 -14.73 18.55 -9.30
N GLY A 226 -15.57 17.59 -8.85
CA GLY A 226 -15.91 17.42 -7.43
C GLY A 226 -14.76 16.86 -6.60
N ASP A 227 -13.89 16.09 -7.24
CA ASP A 227 -12.78 15.38 -6.61
C ASP A 227 -11.44 16.10 -6.75
N GLU A 228 -11.45 17.34 -7.28
CA GLU A 228 -10.26 18.17 -7.44
C GLU A 228 -10.46 19.57 -6.85
N VAL A 229 -9.35 20.20 -6.49
CA VAL A 229 -9.30 21.63 -6.10
C VAL A 229 -8.36 22.39 -7.01
N ASP A 230 -8.60 23.70 -7.14
CA ASP A 230 -7.66 24.60 -7.81
C ASP A 230 -6.33 24.61 -7.03
N GLY A 231 -5.28 24.14 -7.68
CA GLY A 231 -3.93 24.11 -7.13
C GLY A 231 -3.27 25.48 -6.99
N GLY A 232 -3.90 26.57 -7.43
CA GLY A 232 -3.35 27.93 -7.36
C GLY A 232 -2.18 28.21 -8.31
N ASN A 233 -1.72 27.20 -9.02
CA ASN A 233 -0.65 27.27 -10.02
C ASN A 233 -1.18 27.15 -11.46
N GLY A 234 -2.50 27.25 -11.65
CA GLY A 234 -3.17 27.07 -12.93
C GLY A 234 -3.50 25.62 -13.27
N SER A 235 -3.35 24.71 -12.32
CA SER A 235 -3.62 23.27 -12.44
C SER A 235 -4.49 22.78 -11.29
N LEU A 236 -5.28 21.74 -11.52
CA LEU A 236 -6.09 21.09 -10.50
C LEU A 236 -5.29 20.02 -9.78
N THR A 237 -5.64 19.79 -8.51
CA THR A 237 -5.08 18.76 -7.62
C THR A 237 -6.18 17.77 -7.25
N VAL A 238 -5.91 16.49 -7.40
CA VAL A 238 -6.82 15.41 -6.97
C VAL A 238 -6.81 15.32 -5.45
N ILE A 239 -8.00 15.39 -4.85
CA ILE A 239 -8.22 15.26 -3.39
C ILE A 239 -9.34 14.28 -3.04
N GLY A 240 -10.10 13.78 -4.02
CA GLY A 240 -11.18 12.80 -3.92
C GLY A 240 -10.87 11.58 -4.78
N ASP A 241 -11.91 10.81 -5.16
CA ASP A 241 -11.81 9.54 -5.87
C ASP A 241 -12.35 9.59 -7.31
N PRO A 242 -11.75 10.38 -8.21
CA PRO A 242 -12.13 10.33 -9.62
C PRO A 242 -11.63 9.05 -10.28
N ASP A 243 -12.41 8.49 -11.19
CA ASP A 243 -11.94 7.40 -12.06
C ASP A 243 -10.92 7.92 -13.11
N PRO A 244 -10.05 7.05 -13.67
CA PRO A 244 -9.19 7.44 -14.78
C PRO A 244 -9.99 7.65 -16.08
N VAL A 245 -9.71 8.74 -16.80
CA VAL A 245 -10.34 9.02 -18.09
C VAL A 245 -10.01 7.93 -19.10
N GLY A 246 -11.05 7.39 -19.72
CA GLY A 246 -10.93 6.44 -20.83
C GLY A 246 -10.78 4.98 -20.42
N ASP A 247 -10.64 4.65 -19.15
CA ASP A 247 -10.73 3.26 -18.71
C ASP A 247 -12.15 2.73 -19.02
N VAL A 248 -12.21 1.61 -19.73
CA VAL A 248 -13.48 1.03 -20.20
C VAL A 248 -14.42 0.64 -19.06
N CYS A 249 -13.91 0.50 -17.85
CA CYS A 249 -14.67 0.19 -16.64
C CYS A 249 -14.98 1.41 -15.78
N SER A 250 -14.45 2.59 -16.11
CA SER A 250 -14.79 3.84 -15.41
C SER A 250 -16.29 4.13 -15.51
N ASN A 251 -16.87 4.56 -14.38
CA ASN A 251 -18.29 4.91 -14.34
C ASN A 251 -18.54 6.21 -15.13
N SER A 252 -19.38 6.14 -16.14
CA SER A 252 -19.67 7.27 -17.03
C SER A 252 -20.36 8.47 -16.36
N THR A 253 -20.80 8.33 -15.12
CA THR A 253 -21.41 9.41 -14.33
C THR A 253 -20.52 9.92 -13.20
N ARG A 254 -19.43 9.20 -12.88
CA ARG A 254 -18.45 9.60 -11.88
C ARG A 254 -17.47 10.61 -12.48
N ASN A 255 -16.93 11.48 -11.63
CA ASN A 255 -15.82 12.34 -12.03
C ASN A 255 -14.64 11.49 -12.53
N GLN A 256 -13.95 11.95 -13.57
CA GLN A 256 -12.81 11.25 -14.16
C GLN A 256 -11.69 12.24 -14.45
N VAL A 257 -10.44 11.81 -14.25
CA VAL A 257 -9.26 12.66 -14.47
C VAL A 257 -8.19 11.97 -15.30
N THR A 258 -7.37 12.80 -15.96
CA THR A 258 -6.08 12.42 -16.53
C THR A 258 -5.00 13.25 -15.85
N MET A 259 -3.94 12.60 -15.38
CA MET A 259 -2.78 13.24 -14.79
C MET A 259 -1.76 13.61 -15.86
N GLY A 260 -1.08 14.73 -15.64
CA GLY A 260 0.13 15.11 -16.37
C GLY A 260 1.40 14.72 -15.60
N GLY A 261 2.54 15.15 -16.13
CA GLY A 261 3.83 14.85 -15.52
C GLY A 261 4.27 13.40 -15.72
N LYS A 262 5.19 12.93 -14.87
CA LYS A 262 5.76 11.58 -14.91
C LYS A 262 5.31 10.75 -13.72
N ASN A 263 5.31 9.44 -13.91
CA ASN A 263 5.23 8.46 -12.85
C ASN A 263 6.49 7.56 -12.88
N ILE A 264 6.64 6.69 -11.88
CA ILE A 264 7.81 5.81 -11.78
C ILE A 264 7.90 4.81 -12.94
N GLY A 265 6.77 4.42 -13.55
CA GLY A 265 6.74 3.57 -14.73
C GLY A 265 7.44 4.18 -15.94
N ASP A 266 7.32 5.51 -16.13
CA ASP A 266 8.04 6.22 -17.19
C ASP A 266 9.57 6.11 -17.02
N LEU A 267 10.06 6.22 -15.78
CA LEU A 267 11.49 6.13 -15.48
C LEU A 267 11.98 4.69 -15.65
N LEU A 268 11.23 3.71 -15.17
CA LEU A 268 11.56 2.28 -15.30
C LEU A 268 11.61 1.86 -16.77
N SER A 269 10.62 2.23 -17.59
CA SER A 269 10.60 1.96 -19.04
C SER A 269 11.75 2.64 -19.75
N ALA A 270 12.04 3.90 -19.45
CA ALA A 270 13.17 4.63 -20.03
C ALA A 270 14.53 3.98 -19.70
N ALA A 271 14.65 3.36 -18.53
CA ALA A 271 15.85 2.64 -18.09
C ALA A 271 15.89 1.17 -18.58
N GLY A 272 14.85 0.67 -19.24
CA GLY A 272 14.73 -0.73 -19.66
C GLY A 272 14.62 -1.72 -18.49
N ILE A 273 14.07 -1.27 -17.35
CA ILE A 273 13.80 -2.09 -16.17
C ILE A 273 12.40 -2.70 -16.32
N THR A 274 12.30 -4.02 -16.17
CA THR A 274 10.99 -4.71 -16.27
C THR A 274 10.09 -4.35 -15.08
N TRP A 275 8.86 -3.97 -15.36
CA TRP A 275 7.89 -3.62 -14.32
C TRP A 275 6.46 -3.92 -14.74
N GLY A 276 5.53 -3.98 -13.79
CA GLY A 276 4.13 -4.14 -14.09
C GLY A 276 3.21 -3.79 -12.91
N SER A 277 2.01 -3.37 -13.24
CA SER A 277 0.86 -3.24 -12.35
C SER A 277 -0.05 -4.45 -12.57
N PHE A 278 -0.43 -5.11 -11.49
CA PHE A 278 -1.22 -6.35 -11.52
C PHE A 278 -2.42 -6.19 -10.59
N MET A 279 -3.60 -6.04 -11.17
CA MET A 279 -4.83 -5.78 -10.42
C MET A 279 -5.80 -6.95 -10.53
N GLY A 280 -6.46 -7.26 -9.42
CA GLY A 280 -7.59 -8.19 -9.44
C GLY A 280 -8.71 -7.68 -10.33
N GLY A 281 -9.31 -8.54 -11.15
CA GLY A 281 -10.41 -8.13 -12.02
C GLY A 281 -10.04 -7.46 -13.34
N PHE A 282 -8.76 -7.16 -13.59
CA PHE A 282 -8.32 -6.41 -14.79
C PHE A 282 -8.52 -7.18 -16.10
N ASN A 283 -8.50 -8.51 -16.09
CA ASN A 283 -8.79 -9.31 -17.27
C ASN A 283 -10.30 -9.45 -17.51
N LEU A 284 -10.85 -8.65 -18.40
CA LEU A 284 -12.28 -8.62 -18.70
C LEU A 284 -12.82 -9.89 -19.41
N SER A 285 -11.93 -10.75 -19.91
CA SER A 285 -12.35 -12.01 -20.57
C SER A 285 -12.61 -13.16 -19.58
N VAL A 286 -12.23 -13.01 -18.32
CA VAL A 286 -12.49 -14.00 -17.27
C VAL A 286 -13.97 -14.00 -16.91
N VAL A 287 -14.53 -15.21 -16.80
CA VAL A 287 -15.88 -15.42 -16.26
C VAL A 287 -15.74 -16.09 -14.89
N ASN A 288 -16.23 -15.43 -13.86
CA ASN A 288 -16.24 -15.97 -12.50
C ASN A 288 -17.25 -17.12 -12.36
N SER A 289 -17.10 -17.92 -11.31
CA SER A 289 -18.00 -19.07 -11.04
C SER A 289 -19.47 -18.69 -10.83
N ASN A 290 -19.72 -17.42 -10.44
CA ASN A 290 -21.07 -16.86 -10.33
C ASN A 290 -21.65 -16.36 -11.66
N GLY A 291 -20.92 -16.52 -12.78
CA GLY A 291 -21.32 -16.13 -14.13
C GLY A 291 -21.04 -14.66 -14.49
N THR A 292 -20.46 -13.87 -13.60
CA THR A 292 -20.12 -12.46 -13.87
C THR A 292 -18.80 -12.33 -14.65
N SER A 293 -18.70 -11.31 -15.51
CA SER A 293 -17.54 -11.08 -16.39
C SER A 293 -17.44 -9.61 -16.82
N GLY A 294 -16.37 -9.26 -17.52
CA GLY A 294 -16.13 -7.88 -17.95
C GLY A 294 -15.97 -6.93 -16.75
N CYS A 295 -16.35 -5.68 -16.91
CA CYS A 295 -16.34 -4.69 -15.82
C CYS A 295 -17.32 -5.02 -14.68
N ALA A 296 -18.31 -5.88 -14.92
CA ALA A 296 -19.25 -6.33 -13.90
C ALA A 296 -18.79 -7.65 -13.20
N ARG A 297 -17.55 -8.11 -13.48
CA ARG A 297 -16.99 -9.27 -12.79
C ARG A 297 -16.95 -9.00 -11.28
N SER A 298 -17.49 -9.93 -10.51
CA SER A 298 -17.67 -9.77 -9.07
C SER A 298 -17.40 -11.06 -8.31
N SER A 299 -16.99 -10.93 -7.07
CA SER A 299 -16.74 -12.05 -6.14
C SER A 299 -17.39 -11.79 -4.79
N ALA A 300 -17.65 -12.88 -4.06
CA ALA A 300 -18.19 -12.80 -2.71
C ALA A 300 -17.08 -12.97 -1.67
N GLY A 301 -16.99 -12.02 -0.74
CA GLY A 301 -16.23 -12.07 0.50
C GLY A 301 -17.15 -12.22 1.71
N LEU A 302 -16.61 -12.03 2.90
CA LEU A 302 -17.39 -12.03 4.14
C LEU A 302 -18.32 -10.81 4.22
N ALA A 303 -17.91 -9.67 3.68
CA ALA A 303 -18.71 -8.43 3.65
C ALA A 303 -19.79 -8.42 2.55
N GLY A 304 -19.90 -9.47 1.73
CA GLY A 304 -20.88 -9.55 0.65
C GLY A 304 -20.25 -9.72 -0.73
N THR A 305 -20.98 -9.32 -1.77
CA THR A 305 -20.50 -9.41 -3.17
C THR A 305 -20.14 -8.03 -3.67
N THR A 306 -18.92 -7.86 -4.17
CA THR A 306 -18.44 -6.61 -4.78
C THR A 306 -17.81 -6.85 -6.14
N GLY A 307 -17.64 -5.79 -6.95
CA GLY A 307 -16.90 -5.85 -8.21
C GLY A 307 -15.42 -6.16 -7.96
N ASP A 308 -14.83 -7.02 -8.80
CA ASP A 308 -13.42 -7.41 -8.58
C ASP A 308 -12.44 -6.27 -8.89
N TYR A 309 -12.74 -5.42 -9.88
CA TYR A 309 -11.92 -4.30 -10.30
C TYR A 309 -12.60 -2.96 -9.97
N ILE A 310 -11.86 -2.09 -9.33
CA ILE A 310 -12.29 -0.71 -9.02
C ILE A 310 -11.39 0.24 -9.83
N PRO A 311 -11.94 1.04 -10.77
CA PRO A 311 -11.13 1.88 -11.66
C PRO A 311 -10.26 2.91 -10.93
N HIS A 312 -10.78 3.58 -9.90
CA HIS A 312 -10.03 4.60 -9.16
C HIS A 312 -8.91 4.03 -8.27
N HIS A 313 -8.84 2.71 -8.04
CA HIS A 313 -7.68 2.05 -7.42
C HIS A 313 -6.55 1.73 -8.43
N SER A 314 -6.70 2.09 -9.70
CA SER A 314 -5.69 1.82 -10.71
C SER A 314 -4.47 2.72 -10.55
N PHE A 315 -3.29 2.14 -10.43
CA PHE A 315 -2.05 2.89 -10.20
C PHE A 315 -1.65 3.77 -11.38
N PHE A 316 -1.76 3.27 -12.63
CA PHE A 316 -1.10 3.88 -13.78
C PHE A 316 -2.08 4.30 -14.90
N ASN A 317 -3.38 4.01 -14.80
CA ASN A 317 -4.34 4.37 -15.84
C ASN A 317 -4.62 5.89 -15.92
N TYR A 318 -4.17 6.67 -14.96
CA TYR A 318 -4.30 8.12 -14.95
C TYR A 318 -3.36 8.84 -15.93
N TRP A 319 -2.30 8.20 -16.41
CA TRP A 319 -1.33 8.81 -17.35
C TRP A 319 -1.39 8.16 -18.72
N SER A 320 -1.45 8.99 -19.77
CA SER A 320 -1.49 8.48 -21.15
C SER A 320 -0.25 7.66 -21.54
N SER A 321 0.90 7.90 -20.88
CA SER A 321 2.15 7.17 -21.12
C SER A 321 2.10 5.71 -20.64
N THR A 322 1.38 5.43 -19.55
CA THR A 322 1.38 4.13 -18.88
C THR A 322 -0.01 3.47 -18.84
N SER A 323 -1.06 4.13 -19.31
CA SER A 323 -2.42 3.60 -19.25
C SER A 323 -2.66 2.43 -20.23
N ASN A 324 -3.55 1.52 -19.81
CA ASN A 324 -4.13 0.46 -20.63
C ASN A 324 -5.67 0.52 -20.54
N PRO A 325 -6.30 1.57 -21.10
CA PRO A 325 -7.71 1.87 -20.85
C PRO A 325 -8.67 0.82 -21.40
N ASN A 326 -8.24 0.00 -22.35
CA ASN A 326 -9.04 -1.08 -22.94
C ASN A 326 -8.77 -2.44 -22.28
N HIS A 327 -7.98 -2.52 -21.23
CA HIS A 327 -7.55 -3.75 -20.58
C HIS A 327 -6.97 -4.77 -21.56
N THR A 328 -6.19 -4.27 -22.52
CA THR A 328 -5.54 -5.10 -23.55
C THR A 328 -4.63 -6.13 -22.91
N ARG A 329 -4.73 -7.37 -23.34
CA ARG A 329 -3.98 -8.49 -22.77
C ARG A 329 -2.55 -8.57 -23.31
N PRO A 330 -1.56 -9.04 -22.52
CA PRO A 330 -0.25 -9.37 -23.04
C PRO A 330 -0.35 -10.52 -24.05
N ARG A 331 0.51 -10.52 -25.07
CA ARG A 331 0.51 -11.58 -26.10
C ARG A 331 1.06 -12.91 -25.59
N SER A 332 1.91 -12.85 -24.55
CA SER A 332 2.52 -14.02 -23.92
C SER A 332 3.03 -13.68 -22.52
N PHE A 333 3.34 -14.69 -21.73
CA PHE A 333 3.97 -14.50 -20.41
C PHE A 333 5.33 -13.81 -20.50
N ALA A 334 6.08 -13.99 -21.60
CA ALA A 334 7.37 -13.33 -21.81
C ALA A 334 7.26 -11.81 -22.07
N GLU A 335 6.08 -11.33 -22.44
CA GLU A 335 5.82 -9.89 -22.61
C GLU A 335 5.53 -9.19 -21.29
N VAL A 336 5.08 -9.92 -20.27
CA VAL A 336 4.76 -9.33 -18.97
C VAL A 336 5.99 -8.62 -18.38
N GLY A 337 5.82 -7.36 -18.00
CA GLY A 337 6.89 -6.50 -17.51
C GLY A 337 7.74 -5.81 -18.57
N ASN A 338 7.47 -6.07 -19.86
CA ASN A 338 8.15 -5.44 -21.00
C ASN A 338 7.18 -4.59 -21.81
N ASP A 339 7.74 -3.71 -22.68
CA ASP A 339 6.93 -2.91 -23.60
C ASP A 339 6.05 -3.81 -24.49
N GLY A 340 4.78 -3.46 -24.59
CA GLY A 340 3.82 -4.23 -25.37
C GLY A 340 2.42 -3.62 -25.31
N PRO A 341 1.41 -4.27 -25.95
CA PRO A 341 0.06 -3.73 -26.06
C PRO A 341 -0.66 -3.61 -24.70
N ALA A 342 -0.24 -4.37 -23.67
CA ALA A 342 -0.78 -4.26 -22.32
C ALA A 342 -0.24 -3.06 -21.54
N ASN A 343 0.77 -2.38 -22.06
CA ASN A 343 1.38 -1.17 -21.50
C ASN A 343 1.68 -1.31 -20.00
N HIS A 344 2.28 -2.43 -19.60
CA HIS A 344 2.64 -2.79 -18.22
C HIS A 344 1.47 -2.94 -17.23
N GLN A 345 0.22 -2.98 -17.71
CA GLN A 345 -0.96 -3.16 -16.88
C GLN A 345 -1.64 -4.50 -17.14
N TYR A 346 -1.75 -5.31 -16.13
CA TYR A 346 -2.08 -6.73 -16.21
C TYR A 346 -3.11 -7.12 -15.15
N ASP A 347 -3.72 -8.30 -15.36
CA ASP A 347 -4.47 -8.98 -14.32
C ASP A 347 -3.52 -9.68 -13.33
N LEU A 348 -3.94 -9.81 -12.08
CA LEU A 348 -3.20 -10.55 -11.06
C LEU A 348 -2.85 -11.98 -11.48
N LEU A 349 -3.69 -12.64 -12.28
CA LEU A 349 -3.39 -13.98 -12.83
C LEU A 349 -2.17 -13.98 -13.75
N ASP A 350 -1.89 -12.88 -14.44
CA ASP A 350 -0.69 -12.75 -15.28
C ASP A 350 0.58 -12.69 -14.44
N PHE A 351 0.51 -12.09 -13.26
CA PHE A 351 1.63 -12.08 -12.32
C PHE A 351 2.03 -13.51 -11.94
N TYR A 352 1.08 -14.29 -11.44
CA TYR A 352 1.34 -15.68 -11.07
C TYR A 352 1.86 -16.50 -12.25
N ALA A 353 1.26 -16.33 -13.43
CA ALA A 353 1.67 -17.05 -14.64
C ALA A 353 3.09 -16.65 -15.07
N ALA A 354 3.41 -15.36 -15.13
CA ALA A 354 4.74 -14.87 -15.52
C ALA A 354 5.83 -15.38 -14.56
N VAL A 355 5.62 -15.25 -13.24
CA VAL A 355 6.58 -15.73 -12.23
C VAL A 355 6.80 -17.23 -12.34
N ASN A 356 5.73 -18.04 -12.50
CA ASN A 356 5.83 -19.50 -12.67
C ASN A 356 6.59 -19.90 -13.95
N HIS A 357 6.59 -19.06 -14.98
CA HIS A 357 7.32 -19.30 -16.23
C HIS A 357 8.71 -18.67 -16.25
N GLY A 358 9.20 -18.17 -15.11
CA GLY A 358 10.55 -17.60 -14.97
C GLY A 358 10.67 -16.17 -15.52
N ASN A 359 9.57 -15.46 -15.76
CA ASN A 359 9.54 -14.07 -16.18
C ASN A 359 9.02 -13.19 -15.02
N PHE A 360 9.81 -13.07 -13.96
CA PHE A 360 9.46 -12.25 -12.81
C PHE A 360 9.95 -10.82 -13.04
N PRO A 361 9.08 -9.80 -13.12
CA PRO A 361 9.50 -8.41 -13.30
C PRO A 361 10.37 -7.91 -12.14
N ALA A 362 11.22 -6.92 -12.41
CA ALA A 362 12.05 -6.29 -11.37
C ALA A 362 11.19 -5.49 -10.37
N VAL A 363 10.14 -4.83 -10.84
CA VAL A 363 9.19 -4.11 -9.97
C VAL A 363 7.77 -4.53 -10.30
N SER A 364 7.01 -4.91 -9.29
CA SER A 364 5.61 -5.33 -9.43
C SER A 364 4.73 -4.61 -8.40
N PHE A 365 3.74 -3.87 -8.88
CA PHE A 365 2.70 -3.26 -8.06
C PHE A 365 1.49 -4.18 -8.07
N ILE A 366 1.01 -4.59 -6.90
CA ILE A 366 -0.05 -5.58 -6.75
C ILE A 366 -1.24 -4.97 -6.03
N LYS A 367 -2.42 -5.05 -6.62
CA LYS A 367 -3.69 -4.73 -5.96
C LYS A 367 -4.57 -5.98 -5.92
N ALA A 368 -5.10 -6.30 -4.75
CA ALA A 368 -6.07 -7.37 -4.58
C ALA A 368 -7.35 -7.13 -5.42
N PRO A 369 -8.14 -8.15 -5.76
CA PRO A 369 -9.53 -7.90 -6.13
C PRO A 369 -10.27 -7.31 -4.93
N ALA A 370 -11.23 -6.40 -5.16
CA ALA A 370 -11.83 -5.58 -4.13
C ALA A 370 -12.37 -6.36 -2.91
N TYR A 371 -12.94 -7.55 -3.10
CA TYR A 371 -13.40 -8.36 -1.97
C TYR A 371 -12.29 -8.87 -1.03
N GLN A 372 -11.00 -8.63 -1.37
CA GLN A 372 -9.80 -9.05 -0.63
C GLN A 372 -8.79 -7.93 -0.38
N ASP A 373 -9.16 -6.69 -0.61
CA ASP A 373 -8.24 -5.56 -0.45
C ASP A 373 -8.17 -5.00 0.98
N GLY A 374 -9.11 -5.35 1.85
CA GLY A 374 -9.16 -4.93 3.26
C GLY A 374 -10.13 -3.79 3.54
N HIS A 375 -10.64 -3.10 2.52
CA HIS A 375 -11.54 -1.95 2.66
C HIS A 375 -12.80 -2.30 3.45
N ALA A 376 -13.08 -1.56 4.50
CA ALA A 376 -14.34 -1.66 5.20
C ALA A 376 -15.52 -1.42 4.24
N GLY A 377 -16.70 -1.90 4.57
CA GLY A 377 -17.88 -1.73 3.72
C GLY A 377 -18.05 -2.81 2.65
N TYR A 378 -16.99 -3.31 2.00
CA TYR A 378 -17.12 -4.35 0.96
C TYR A 378 -16.04 -5.45 1.03
N SER A 379 -15.02 -5.28 1.84
CA SER A 379 -14.00 -6.26 2.21
C SER A 379 -13.83 -6.31 3.73
N ASP A 380 -12.80 -6.98 4.22
CA ASP A 380 -12.49 -7.12 5.64
C ASP A 380 -11.07 -7.67 5.87
N PRO A 381 -10.50 -7.57 7.09
CA PRO A 381 -9.14 -8.02 7.39
C PRO A 381 -8.91 -9.53 7.22
N LEU A 382 -9.96 -10.36 7.19
CA LEU A 382 -9.80 -11.81 7.04
C LEU A 382 -9.70 -12.22 5.56
N ASP A 383 -10.45 -11.56 4.69
CA ASP A 383 -10.35 -11.74 3.24
C ASP A 383 -9.04 -11.13 2.73
N GLU A 384 -8.61 -9.97 3.25
CA GLU A 384 -7.28 -9.39 3.05
C GLU A 384 -6.17 -10.38 3.44
N GLN A 385 -6.26 -10.96 4.65
CA GLN A 385 -5.29 -11.95 5.12
C GLN A 385 -5.16 -13.13 4.16
N ARG A 386 -6.28 -13.64 3.62
CA ARG A 386 -6.24 -14.74 2.65
C ARG A 386 -5.44 -14.38 1.41
N PHE A 387 -5.65 -13.17 0.88
CA PHE A 387 -4.91 -12.67 -0.28
C PHE A 387 -3.42 -12.53 0.02
N VAL A 388 -3.06 -11.74 1.03
CA VAL A 388 -1.67 -11.43 1.38
C VAL A 388 -0.90 -12.71 1.70
N VAL A 389 -1.47 -13.62 2.50
CA VAL A 389 -0.80 -14.88 2.86
C VAL A 389 -0.64 -15.79 1.65
N THR A 390 -1.65 -15.89 0.78
CA THR A 390 -1.57 -16.71 -0.43
C THR A 390 -0.45 -16.23 -1.35
N LEU A 391 -0.37 -14.94 -1.59
CA LEU A 391 0.67 -14.34 -2.43
C LEU A 391 2.06 -14.49 -1.81
N LEU A 392 2.21 -14.22 -0.52
CA LEU A 392 3.50 -14.37 0.17
C LEU A 392 3.97 -15.82 0.23
N ASN A 393 3.07 -16.77 0.52
CA ASN A 393 3.42 -18.19 0.47
C ASN A 393 3.87 -18.62 -0.92
N PHE A 394 3.23 -18.11 -1.98
CA PHE A 394 3.64 -18.37 -3.36
C PHE A 394 5.05 -17.82 -3.66
N LEU A 395 5.31 -16.55 -3.32
CA LEU A 395 6.59 -15.90 -3.57
C LEU A 395 7.75 -16.56 -2.79
N GLN A 396 7.51 -16.93 -1.54
CA GLN A 396 8.50 -17.58 -0.68
C GLN A 396 8.91 -18.98 -1.16
N GLN A 397 8.17 -19.59 -2.08
CA GLN A 397 8.49 -20.89 -2.69
C GLN A 397 9.23 -20.76 -4.02
N GLN A 398 9.45 -19.54 -4.55
CA GLN A 398 10.18 -19.32 -5.77
C GLN A 398 11.69 -19.34 -5.56
N ASP A 399 12.45 -19.82 -6.54
CA ASP A 399 13.92 -19.80 -6.53
C ASP A 399 14.47 -18.37 -6.38
N SER A 400 13.74 -17.38 -6.92
CA SER A 400 14.06 -15.95 -6.84
C SER A 400 13.84 -15.32 -5.45
N TRP A 401 13.26 -16.06 -4.49
CA TRP A 401 13.00 -15.52 -3.15
C TRP A 401 14.25 -14.93 -2.49
N SER A 402 15.42 -15.52 -2.73
CA SER A 402 16.70 -15.03 -2.22
C SER A 402 17.10 -13.62 -2.69
N SER A 403 16.46 -13.09 -3.72
CA SER A 403 16.65 -11.73 -4.26
C SER A 403 15.35 -10.92 -4.30
N THR A 404 14.33 -11.34 -3.55
CA THR A 404 13.01 -10.70 -3.53
C THR A 404 12.78 -9.93 -2.24
N ALA A 405 12.19 -8.76 -2.35
CA ALA A 405 11.57 -8.04 -1.25
C ALA A 405 10.09 -7.80 -1.56
N VAL A 406 9.25 -7.97 -0.55
CA VAL A 406 7.83 -7.62 -0.59
C VAL A 406 7.58 -6.52 0.43
N VAL A 407 6.87 -5.47 0.02
CA VAL A 407 6.40 -4.41 0.91
C VAL A 407 4.89 -4.46 0.93
N ILE A 408 4.31 -4.46 2.13
CA ILE A 408 2.86 -4.36 2.36
C ILE A 408 2.61 -2.98 2.94
N LEU A 409 1.75 -2.21 2.30
CA LEU A 409 1.33 -0.87 2.73
C LEU A 409 -0.08 -0.56 2.22
N TYR A 410 -0.61 0.60 2.63
CA TYR A 410 -2.01 0.98 2.47
C TYR A 410 -2.11 2.35 1.78
N ASP A 411 -3.24 2.62 1.16
CA ASP A 411 -3.50 3.86 0.41
C ASP A 411 -3.95 5.02 1.30
N ASP A 412 -4.92 4.78 2.19
CA ASP A 412 -5.41 5.76 3.14
C ASP A 412 -5.83 5.11 4.48
N SER A 413 -6.47 5.87 5.37
CA SER A 413 -6.80 5.44 6.72
C SER A 413 -8.24 4.95 6.91
N ASP A 414 -9.13 5.12 5.93
CA ASP A 414 -10.59 4.93 6.08
C ASP A 414 -11.17 5.69 7.29
N GLY A 415 -10.59 6.80 7.68
CA GLY A 415 -11.03 7.53 8.88
C GLY A 415 -10.85 6.77 10.20
N TRP A 416 -10.21 5.60 10.22
CA TRP A 416 -9.87 4.91 11.46
C TRP A 416 -8.90 5.74 12.29
N TYR A 417 -9.18 5.81 13.58
CA TYR A 417 -8.40 6.60 14.52
C TYR A 417 -6.93 6.16 14.59
N ASP A 418 -6.04 7.15 14.55
CA ASP A 418 -4.65 7.03 14.96
C ASP A 418 -4.29 8.13 15.96
N HIS A 419 -3.53 7.79 16.99
CA HIS A 419 -3.19 8.73 18.06
C HIS A 419 -2.02 9.63 17.74
N GLN A 420 -1.34 9.43 16.59
CA GLN A 420 -0.14 10.18 16.23
C GLN A 420 -0.41 11.17 15.11
N MET A 421 -0.20 12.45 15.40
CA MET A 421 -0.18 13.49 14.38
C MET A 421 0.99 13.30 13.43
N ALA A 422 0.72 13.33 12.13
CA ALA A 422 1.76 13.34 11.10
C ALA A 422 2.59 14.63 11.15
N PRO A 423 3.91 14.58 10.84
CA PRO A 423 4.65 15.79 10.53
C PRO A 423 4.13 16.42 9.24
N ILE A 424 3.65 17.66 9.28
CA ILE A 424 3.25 18.38 8.07
C ILE A 424 4.51 18.90 7.37
N VAL A 425 4.87 18.25 6.27
CA VAL A 425 6.08 18.57 5.48
C VAL A 425 5.76 19.45 4.27
N ASN A 426 4.50 19.49 3.85
CA ASN A 426 4.01 20.32 2.76
C ASN A 426 2.70 20.98 3.16
N GLN A 427 2.72 22.29 3.33
CA GLN A 427 1.53 23.07 3.60
C GLN A 427 0.71 23.31 2.33
N SER A 428 -0.58 23.51 2.52
CA SER A 428 -1.51 23.91 1.48
C SER A 428 -2.43 25.01 1.98
N THR A 429 -2.93 25.84 1.08
CA THR A 429 -3.89 26.93 1.34
C THR A 429 -5.07 26.86 0.36
N GLY A 430 -5.37 25.69 -0.17
CA GLY A 430 -6.50 25.43 -1.05
C GLY A 430 -7.85 25.55 -0.33
N PRO A 431 -8.94 25.65 -1.08
CA PRO A 431 -10.27 25.82 -0.47
C PRO A 431 -10.76 24.61 0.32
N ALA A 432 -10.16 23.43 0.11
CA ALA A 432 -10.47 22.19 0.84
C ALA A 432 -9.62 21.99 2.11
N ASP A 433 -8.61 22.86 2.36
CA ASP A 433 -7.75 22.74 3.54
C ASP A 433 -8.48 23.17 4.80
N ALA A 434 -8.52 22.31 5.81
CA ALA A 434 -9.22 22.53 7.06
C ALA A 434 -8.31 22.45 8.30
N LEU A 435 -7.12 21.82 8.19
CA LEU A 435 -6.15 21.76 9.28
C LEU A 435 -5.44 23.11 9.40
N THR A 436 -5.88 23.94 10.34
CA THR A 436 -5.42 25.32 10.52
C THR A 436 -4.50 25.47 11.73
N GLY A 437 -3.62 26.47 11.71
CA GLY A 437 -2.70 26.76 12.80
C GLY A 437 -1.25 26.92 12.35
N ALA A 438 -0.34 27.08 13.30
CA ALA A 438 1.09 27.12 13.03
C ALA A 438 1.57 25.71 12.60
N ASN A 439 2.31 25.63 11.48
CA ASN A 439 2.79 24.37 10.90
C ASN A 439 1.68 23.39 10.47
N ALA A 440 0.47 23.89 10.24
CA ALA A 440 -0.65 23.13 9.71
C ALA A 440 -0.90 23.48 8.24
N CYS A 441 -1.87 22.84 7.65
CA CYS A 441 -2.39 23.18 6.31
C CYS A 441 -3.35 24.37 6.40
N GLY A 442 -3.71 24.95 5.26
CA GLY A 442 -4.65 26.08 5.21
C GLY A 442 -3.99 27.39 5.57
N THR A 443 -4.45 28.06 6.64
CA THR A 443 -4.00 29.40 7.03
C THR A 443 -2.66 29.44 7.78
N GLY A 444 -1.84 28.39 7.67
CA GLY A 444 -0.54 28.34 8.32
C GLY A 444 0.31 29.57 8.02
N SER A 445 0.82 30.22 9.07
CA SER A 445 1.62 31.44 8.95
C SER A 445 3.10 31.18 8.69
N ILE A 446 3.55 29.96 8.81
CA ILE A 446 4.94 29.55 8.62
C ILE A 446 5.03 28.81 7.30
N ALA A 447 5.79 29.37 6.36
CA ALA A 447 6.12 28.68 5.12
C ALA A 447 7.08 27.52 5.43
N LEU A 448 6.62 26.30 5.32
CA LEU A 448 7.48 25.12 5.22
C LEU A 448 8.14 25.10 3.83
N PRO A 449 9.34 24.50 3.71
CA PRO A 449 10.01 24.43 2.40
C PRO A 449 9.16 23.74 1.34
N GLY A 450 8.25 22.82 1.75
CA GLY A 450 7.42 22.06 0.84
C GLY A 450 8.21 21.21 -0.15
N VAL A 451 7.51 20.48 -1.00
CA VAL A 451 8.11 19.67 -2.05
C VAL A 451 8.43 20.50 -3.31
N ASP A 452 7.81 21.65 -3.44
CA ASP A 452 8.08 22.63 -4.50
C ASP A 452 8.44 23.99 -3.88
N PRO A 453 9.74 24.35 -3.81
CA PRO A 453 10.16 25.63 -3.25
C PRO A 453 9.61 26.86 -3.97
N GLY A 454 9.19 26.71 -5.24
CA GLY A 454 8.55 27.78 -6.02
C GLY A 454 7.08 28.00 -5.67
N ASN A 455 6.43 26.96 -5.13
CA ASN A 455 5.03 26.92 -4.70
C ASN A 455 4.96 26.49 -3.24
N ALA A 456 5.50 27.29 -2.33
CA ALA A 456 5.64 26.97 -0.91
C ALA A 456 4.32 26.63 -0.18
N HIS A 457 3.18 26.77 -0.86
CA HIS A 457 1.85 26.39 -0.40
C HIS A 457 1.15 25.57 -1.49
N ALA A 458 1.74 24.40 -1.80
CA ALA A 458 1.24 23.50 -2.84
C ALA A 458 -0.16 22.97 -2.47
N LEU A 459 -1.10 23.40 -3.20
CA LEU A 459 -2.51 23.53 -2.96
C LEU A 459 -3.25 22.22 -3.09
N GLY A 460 -4.01 21.84 -2.08
CA GLY A 460 -4.67 20.54 -2.00
C GLY A 460 -3.69 19.38 -1.80
N ARG A 461 -2.44 19.63 -1.39
CA ARG A 461 -1.41 18.60 -1.16
C ARG A 461 -0.88 18.66 0.27
N CYS A 462 -1.76 18.98 1.22
CA CYS A 462 -1.39 18.95 2.63
C CYS A 462 -0.96 17.54 3.03
N GLY A 463 0.17 17.41 3.66
CA GLY A 463 0.74 16.14 4.08
C GLY A 463 2.02 16.33 4.90
N TYR A 464 2.42 15.30 5.60
CA TYR A 464 1.86 13.95 5.51
C TYR A 464 0.46 13.86 6.13
N GLY A 465 -0.32 12.87 5.66
CA GLY A 465 -1.63 12.51 6.17
C GLY A 465 -1.58 11.45 7.29
N PRO A 466 -2.63 10.64 7.48
CA PRO A 466 -2.72 9.64 8.54
C PRO A 466 -1.58 8.63 8.55
N ARG A 467 -1.24 8.11 9.74
CA ARG A 467 -0.24 7.06 9.89
C ARG A 467 -0.81 5.70 9.50
N GLN A 468 -0.03 4.91 8.75
CA GLN A 468 -0.43 3.64 8.16
C GLN A 468 0.58 2.52 8.43
N PRO A 469 0.17 1.24 8.42
CA PRO A 469 1.11 0.13 8.52
C PRO A 469 2.03 0.04 7.30
N LEU A 470 3.31 -0.29 7.53
CA LEU A 470 4.26 -0.67 6.50
C LEU A 470 5.08 -1.86 6.99
N ILE A 471 5.08 -2.97 6.23
CA ILE A 471 5.80 -4.19 6.57
C ILE A 471 6.70 -4.59 5.40
N VAL A 472 7.95 -4.90 5.68
CA VAL A 472 8.91 -5.45 4.71
C VAL A 472 9.11 -6.93 4.98
N VAL A 473 8.81 -7.77 3.98
CA VAL A 473 8.98 -9.22 4.03
C VAL A 473 10.05 -9.64 3.02
N SER A 474 11.21 -10.04 3.51
CA SER A 474 12.35 -10.42 2.66
C SER A 474 13.35 -11.26 3.47
N PRO A 475 14.13 -12.16 2.84
CA PRO A 475 15.28 -12.76 3.51
C PRO A 475 16.38 -11.74 3.88
N TRP A 476 16.31 -10.54 3.35
CA TRP A 476 17.21 -9.43 3.68
C TRP A 476 16.62 -8.47 4.73
N ALA A 477 15.35 -8.55 5.08
CA ALA A 477 14.75 -7.71 6.10
C ALA A 477 15.37 -7.97 7.48
N LEU A 478 15.46 -6.94 8.32
CA LEU A 478 15.78 -7.10 9.74
C LEU A 478 14.77 -8.04 10.39
N GLU A 479 15.20 -8.83 11.38
CA GLU A 479 14.31 -9.77 12.08
C GLU A 479 13.74 -9.10 13.32
N ASN A 480 12.41 -9.22 13.51
CA ASN A 480 11.69 -8.73 14.68
C ASN A 480 12.08 -7.28 15.02
N SER A 481 11.99 -6.41 14.00
CA SER A 481 12.45 -5.03 14.08
C SER A 481 11.32 -4.05 13.80
N VAL A 482 11.24 -3.00 14.61
CA VAL A 482 10.39 -1.83 14.38
C VAL A 482 11.28 -0.67 13.96
N ASP A 483 11.03 -0.10 12.79
CA ASP A 483 11.68 1.10 12.28
C ASP A 483 10.84 2.33 12.64
N HIS A 484 11.47 3.33 13.23
CA HIS A 484 10.85 4.59 13.65
C HIS A 484 11.16 5.76 12.71
N THR A 485 11.82 5.48 11.58
CA THR A 485 12.09 6.51 10.57
C THR A 485 10.78 6.96 9.95
N VAL A 486 10.59 8.29 9.86
CA VAL A 486 9.44 8.85 9.14
C VAL A 486 9.54 8.46 7.67
N THR A 487 8.56 7.73 7.19
CA THR A 487 8.39 7.34 5.79
C THR A 487 6.99 7.70 5.31
N ASP A 488 6.79 7.70 4.01
CA ASP A 488 5.49 7.88 3.37
C ASP A 488 5.38 6.95 2.15
N GLN A 489 4.26 6.97 1.44
CA GLN A 489 4.07 6.12 0.27
C GLN A 489 5.17 6.30 -0.79
N THR A 490 5.70 7.52 -0.94
CA THR A 490 6.79 7.81 -1.90
C THR A 490 8.15 7.29 -1.48
N SER A 491 8.29 6.80 -0.23
CA SER A 491 9.48 6.06 0.20
C SER A 491 9.71 4.79 -0.62
N ILE A 492 8.65 4.23 -1.21
CA ILE A 492 8.71 3.11 -2.16
C ILE A 492 9.31 3.57 -3.49
N ILE A 493 8.84 4.70 -4.02
CA ILE A 493 9.44 5.33 -5.22
C ILE A 493 10.93 5.55 -4.98
N ARG A 494 11.28 6.18 -3.84
CA ARG A 494 12.66 6.45 -3.44
C ARG A 494 13.53 5.20 -3.45
N PHE A 495 13.02 4.09 -2.90
CA PHE A 495 13.76 2.82 -2.91
C PHE A 495 13.95 2.27 -4.33
N ILE A 496 12.93 2.35 -5.19
CA ILE A 496 13.02 1.93 -6.59
C ILE A 496 14.09 2.74 -7.33
N GLU A 497 14.06 4.05 -7.20
CA GLU A 497 15.00 4.97 -7.83
C GLU A 497 16.44 4.73 -7.38
N ASP A 498 16.65 4.56 -6.08
CA ASP A 498 17.98 4.31 -5.52
C ASP A 498 18.51 2.93 -5.93
N ASN A 499 17.65 1.92 -6.07
CA ASN A 499 18.07 0.56 -6.38
C ASN A 499 18.28 0.29 -7.88
N TRP A 500 17.44 0.82 -8.75
CA TRP A 500 17.48 0.53 -10.20
C TRP A 500 17.85 1.73 -11.06
N LEU A 501 17.55 2.96 -10.62
CA LEU A 501 17.66 4.17 -11.44
C LEU A 501 18.82 5.08 -11.02
N ARG A 502 19.76 4.57 -10.18
CA ARG A 502 20.94 5.31 -9.71
C ARG A 502 20.60 6.62 -9.00
N GLY A 503 19.44 6.70 -8.38
CA GLY A 503 18.96 7.88 -7.68
C GLY A 503 18.34 8.95 -8.58
N GLU A 504 18.01 8.63 -9.85
CA GLU A 504 17.19 9.51 -10.68
C GLU A 504 15.81 9.66 -10.04
N ARG A 505 15.33 10.90 -9.89
CA ARG A 505 14.05 11.24 -9.23
C ARG A 505 13.00 11.61 -10.28
N ILE A 506 11.72 11.39 -9.94
CA ILE A 506 10.60 11.84 -10.76
C ILE A 506 10.66 13.37 -10.92
N GLY A 507 10.98 14.09 -9.84
CA GLY A 507 11.04 15.54 -9.85
C GLY A 507 9.65 16.18 -9.93
N GLN A 508 9.57 17.41 -10.46
CA GLN A 508 8.29 18.13 -10.70
C GLN A 508 7.44 18.34 -9.43
N GLY A 509 8.07 18.44 -8.25
CA GLY A 509 7.36 18.58 -6.98
C GLY A 509 6.84 17.26 -6.41
N SER A 510 7.32 16.12 -6.88
CA SER A 510 7.06 14.82 -6.27
C SER A 510 7.64 14.74 -4.86
N PHE A 511 6.93 14.08 -3.95
CA PHE A 511 7.38 13.86 -2.57
C PHE A 511 8.57 12.89 -2.47
N ASP A 512 8.91 12.13 -3.52
CA ASP A 512 10.11 11.27 -3.58
C ASP A 512 11.40 12.05 -3.28
N GLY A 513 11.41 13.34 -3.62
CA GLY A 513 12.54 14.25 -3.35
C GLY A 513 12.83 14.47 -1.87
N ILE A 514 11.82 14.37 -1.00
CA ILE A 514 11.95 14.58 0.46
C ILE A 514 11.73 13.30 1.28
N ALA A 515 11.22 12.23 0.67
CA ALA A 515 10.97 10.96 1.33
C ALA A 515 12.25 10.36 1.92
N ASN A 516 12.15 9.70 3.05
CA ASN A 516 13.21 8.83 3.55
C ASN A 516 13.14 7.45 2.85
N SER A 517 14.27 6.76 2.80
CA SER A 517 14.32 5.41 2.22
C SER A 517 13.84 4.36 3.23
N ILE A 518 13.23 3.28 2.75
CA ILE A 518 12.93 2.08 3.56
C ILE A 518 14.17 1.17 3.75
N SER A 519 15.35 1.57 3.27
CA SER A 519 16.57 0.75 3.34
C SER A 519 17.01 0.41 4.76
N GLN A 520 16.62 1.20 5.77
CA GLN A 520 16.87 0.95 7.19
C GLN A 520 16.21 -0.34 7.71
N MET A 521 15.14 -0.80 7.04
CA MET A 521 14.42 -2.02 7.38
C MET A 521 15.15 -3.30 6.90
N PHE A 522 16.30 -3.14 6.20
CA PHE A 522 17.06 -4.25 5.62
C PHE A 522 18.46 -4.37 6.22
N ASN A 523 19.03 -5.57 6.10
CA ASN A 523 20.44 -5.84 6.33
C ASN A 523 21.04 -6.46 5.06
N PHE A 524 21.50 -5.63 4.13
CA PHE A 524 22.09 -6.09 2.87
C PHE A 524 23.47 -6.73 2.99
N SER A 525 24.07 -6.74 4.17
CA SER A 525 25.38 -7.39 4.38
C SER A 525 25.25 -8.90 4.57
N LYS A 526 24.08 -9.41 4.94
CA LYS A 526 23.88 -10.82 5.28
C LYS A 526 22.44 -11.27 5.03
N ILE A 527 22.28 -12.19 4.08
CA ILE A 527 21.00 -12.89 3.87
C ILE A 527 20.69 -13.82 5.06
N ARG A 528 19.43 -13.87 5.46
CA ARG A 528 18.97 -14.82 6.50
C ARG A 528 18.60 -16.16 5.87
N THR A 529 19.22 -17.24 6.31
CA THR A 529 18.92 -18.61 5.84
C THR A 529 17.54 -19.10 6.24
N ASN A 530 16.95 -18.53 7.31
CA ASN A 530 15.59 -18.76 7.79
C ASN A 530 14.66 -17.59 7.45
N GLY A 531 14.96 -16.83 6.39
CA GLY A 531 14.24 -15.65 5.95
C GLY A 531 12.93 -15.97 5.19
N PHE A 532 12.13 -16.89 5.73
CA PHE A 532 10.80 -17.25 5.23
C PHE A 532 9.84 -17.54 6.39
N LEU A 533 8.54 -17.41 6.12
CA LEU A 533 7.47 -17.70 7.06
C LEU A 533 6.21 -18.10 6.29
N ILE A 534 5.87 -19.37 6.34
CA ILE A 534 4.68 -19.91 5.69
C ILE A 534 3.53 -19.92 6.69
N LEU A 535 2.43 -19.29 6.33
CA LEU A 535 1.26 -19.11 7.18
C LEU A 535 0.03 -19.81 6.60
N ASN A 536 -0.94 -20.09 7.45
CA ASN A 536 -2.27 -20.53 7.03
C ASN A 536 -3.08 -19.30 6.56
N PRO A 537 -3.58 -19.26 5.33
CA PRO A 537 -4.33 -18.12 4.81
C PRO A 537 -5.61 -17.80 5.61
N ASN A 538 -6.24 -18.81 6.21
CA ASN A 538 -7.49 -18.64 6.94
C ASN A 538 -7.30 -18.19 8.39
N THR A 539 -6.18 -18.59 9.04
CA THR A 539 -5.96 -18.27 10.46
C THR A 539 -4.81 -17.31 10.70
N GLY A 540 -3.93 -17.10 9.71
CA GLY A 540 -2.72 -16.31 9.86
C GLY A 540 -1.64 -16.97 10.72
N GLU A 541 -1.90 -18.15 11.26
CA GLU A 541 -0.96 -18.89 12.11
C GLU A 541 0.12 -19.59 11.27
N THR A 542 1.29 -19.83 11.90
CA THR A 542 2.39 -20.54 11.24
C THR A 542 2.01 -21.99 10.94
N ILE A 543 2.25 -22.42 9.72
CA ILE A 543 2.18 -23.83 9.32
C ILE A 543 3.51 -24.49 9.70
N PRO A 544 3.46 -25.63 10.43
CA PRO A 544 4.67 -26.35 10.90
C PRO A 544 5.59 -26.82 9.77
#